data_d9ae0e0ba4120d61687cebd72a5c3978
#
_entry.id   d9ae0e0ba4120d61687cebd72a5c3978
#
_cell.length_a   1.000
_cell.length_b   1.000
_cell.length_c   1.000
_cell.angle_alpha   90.00
_cell.angle_beta   90.00
_cell.angle_gamma   90.00
#
_symmetry.space_group_name_H-M   'P 1'
#
loop_
_entity.id
_entity.type
_entity.pdbx_description
1 polymer ?
#
loop_
_entity_poly.entity_id
_entity_poly.type
_entity_poly.pdbx_seq_one_letter_code
_entity_poly.pdbx_strand_id
1 'polypeptide(L)'
;MSTMEIANKLVELCRQGKNAEAVETLLADDVVSVEAAAPPGGERESRGLAAVKQKGEWWIGNHEIHSSTVTGPWPHDDRFIVGFQFDVTFKPTGKRMKMDEVGLYTVRNGKIVREEFFYDMSGM
;
A
#
# COMPACT_ATOMS: atom_id res chain seq x y z
N MET A 1 13.66 -10.27 -10.41
CA MET A 1 12.34 -10.92 -10.45
C MET A 1 11.49 -10.28 -11.54
N SER A 2 10.65 -11.09 -12.17
CA SER A 2 9.69 -10.59 -13.15
C SER A 2 8.58 -9.78 -12.46
N THR A 3 7.82 -9.02 -13.24
CA THR A 3 6.66 -8.29 -12.73
C THR A 3 5.68 -9.22 -12.00
N MET A 4 5.40 -10.38 -12.60
CA MET A 4 4.45 -11.33 -12.00
C MET A 4 4.98 -11.97 -10.71
N GLU A 5 6.26 -12.27 -10.65
CA GLU A 5 6.88 -12.79 -9.42
C GLU A 5 6.80 -11.77 -8.28
N ILE A 6 7.08 -10.49 -8.58
CA ILE A 6 6.96 -9.40 -7.61
C ILE A 6 5.51 -9.24 -7.16
N ALA A 7 4.57 -9.25 -8.12
CA ALA A 7 3.14 -9.11 -7.82
C ALA A 7 2.65 -10.22 -6.90
N ASN A 8 3.00 -11.47 -7.19
CA ASN A 8 2.63 -12.61 -6.36
C ASN A 8 3.24 -12.53 -4.97
N LYS A 9 4.50 -12.11 -4.88
CA LYS A 9 5.19 -11.97 -3.60
C LYS A 9 4.56 -10.87 -2.74
N LEU A 10 4.21 -9.75 -3.35
CA LEU A 10 3.52 -8.66 -2.64
C LEU A 10 2.18 -9.14 -2.06
N VAL A 11 1.37 -9.79 -2.88
CA VAL A 11 0.06 -10.31 -2.44
C VAL A 11 0.23 -11.32 -1.31
N GLU A 12 1.17 -12.25 -1.44
CA GLU A 12 1.44 -13.25 -0.41
C GLU A 12 1.83 -12.62 0.91
N LEU A 13 2.78 -11.68 0.91
CA LEU A 13 3.24 -11.00 2.11
C LEU A 13 2.12 -10.18 2.76
N CYS A 14 1.34 -9.46 1.96
CA CYS A 14 0.23 -8.66 2.48
C CYS A 14 -0.86 -9.54 3.09
N ARG A 15 -1.15 -10.70 2.50
CA ARG A 15 -2.10 -11.67 3.07
C ARG A 15 -1.65 -12.22 4.42
N GLN A 16 -0.35 -12.28 4.64
CA GLN A 16 0.23 -12.74 5.90
C GLN A 16 0.38 -11.60 6.93
N GLY A 17 -0.03 -10.38 6.59
CA GLY A 17 0.16 -9.22 7.45
C GLY A 17 1.60 -8.71 7.48
N LYS A 18 2.44 -9.14 6.54
CA LYS A 18 3.86 -8.79 6.47
C LYS A 18 4.11 -7.61 5.53
N ASN A 19 3.31 -6.57 5.66
CA ASN A 19 3.40 -5.40 4.78
C ASN A 19 4.74 -4.67 4.90
N ALA A 20 5.30 -4.59 6.11
CA ALA A 20 6.60 -3.98 6.32
C ALA A 20 7.72 -4.74 5.59
N GLU A 21 7.67 -6.08 5.60
CA GLU A 21 8.63 -6.90 4.86
C GLU A 21 8.48 -6.70 3.34
N ALA A 22 7.25 -6.58 2.85
CA ALA A 22 7.00 -6.30 1.44
C ALA A 22 7.63 -4.97 1.01
N VAL A 23 7.46 -3.91 1.81
CA VAL A 23 8.08 -2.62 1.56
C VAL A 23 9.61 -2.74 1.54
N GLU A 24 10.18 -3.39 2.55
CA GLU A 24 11.63 -3.54 2.69
C GLU A 24 12.26 -4.29 1.51
N THR A 25 11.60 -5.35 1.04
CA THR A 25 12.21 -6.29 0.08
C THR A 25 11.83 -6.04 -1.37
N LEU A 26 10.67 -5.46 -1.65
CA LEU A 26 10.15 -5.33 -3.01
C LEU A 26 10.22 -3.93 -3.61
N LEU A 27 10.28 -2.89 -2.78
CA LEU A 27 10.32 -1.52 -3.26
C LEU A 27 11.75 -1.05 -3.51
N ALA A 28 11.94 -0.26 -4.57
CA ALA A 28 13.22 0.35 -4.89
C ALA A 28 13.55 1.47 -3.88
N ASP A 29 14.85 1.77 -3.74
CA ASP A 29 15.30 2.85 -2.85
C ASP A 29 14.70 4.22 -3.20
N ASP A 30 14.47 4.45 -4.50
CA ASP A 30 13.91 5.71 -5.03
C ASP A 30 12.40 5.62 -5.34
N VAL A 31 11.71 4.67 -4.74
CA VAL A 31 10.27 4.47 -4.95
C VAL A 31 9.47 5.75 -4.68
N VAL A 32 8.42 5.95 -5.47
CA VAL A 32 7.45 7.02 -5.26
C VAL A 32 6.12 6.39 -4.90
N SER A 33 5.51 6.84 -3.82
CA SER A 33 4.22 6.34 -3.34
C SER A 33 3.22 7.49 -3.30
N VAL A 34 2.06 7.30 -3.92
CA VAL A 34 1.05 8.35 -4.06
C VAL A 34 -0.26 7.89 -3.43
N GLU A 35 -0.78 8.70 -2.50
CA GLU A 35 -2.08 8.47 -1.87
C GLU A 35 -3.19 9.20 -2.63
N ALA A 36 -4.43 8.73 -2.52
CA ALA A 36 -5.58 9.40 -3.11
C ALA A 36 -5.87 10.76 -2.45
N ALA A 37 -5.50 10.91 -1.18
CA ALA A 37 -5.65 12.15 -0.43
C ALA A 37 -4.42 12.42 0.43
N ALA A 38 -4.10 13.69 0.64
CA ALA A 38 -3.01 14.08 1.52
C ALA A 38 -3.39 13.89 2.98
N PRO A 39 -2.47 13.37 3.83
CA PRO A 39 -2.70 13.37 5.28
C PRO A 39 -2.65 14.80 5.81
N PRO A 40 -3.21 15.06 7.02
CA PRO A 40 -3.14 16.39 7.62
C PRO A 40 -1.69 16.88 7.73
N GLY A 41 -1.41 18.05 7.18
CA GLY A 41 -0.08 18.67 7.20
C GLY A 41 0.95 18.01 6.30
N GLY A 42 0.55 17.06 5.46
CA GLY A 42 1.44 16.32 4.58
C GLY A 42 1.08 16.45 3.11
N GLU A 43 1.74 15.67 2.28
CA GLU A 43 1.54 15.62 0.84
C GLU A 43 0.98 14.25 0.41
N ARG A 44 0.34 14.21 -0.75
CA ARG A 44 -0.13 12.95 -1.34
C ARG A 44 1.04 12.04 -1.73
N GLU A 45 2.19 12.61 -2.05
CA GLU A 45 3.33 11.90 -2.59
C GLU A 45 4.43 11.75 -1.54
N SER A 46 4.93 10.52 -1.40
CA SER A 46 6.11 10.20 -0.58
C SER A 46 7.21 9.71 -1.51
N ARG A 47 8.40 10.27 -1.39
CA ARG A 47 9.53 9.92 -2.24
C ARG A 47 10.63 9.26 -1.44
N GLY A 48 11.09 8.12 -1.93
CA GLY A 48 12.15 7.34 -1.32
C GLY A 48 11.65 6.32 -0.32
N LEU A 49 12.42 5.24 -0.18
CA LEU A 49 12.04 4.10 0.65
C LEU A 49 11.85 4.48 2.12
N ALA A 50 12.70 5.36 2.65
CA ALA A 50 12.59 5.80 4.04
C ALA A 50 11.26 6.51 4.32
N ALA A 51 10.81 7.39 3.42
CA ALA A 51 9.55 8.10 3.56
C ALA A 51 8.35 7.15 3.47
N VAL A 52 8.43 6.15 2.59
CA VAL A 52 7.37 5.15 2.45
C VAL A 52 7.30 4.27 3.69
N LYS A 53 8.44 3.89 4.27
CA LYS A 53 8.48 3.15 5.54
C LYS A 53 7.83 3.94 6.67
N GLN A 54 8.16 5.23 6.80
CA GLN A 54 7.58 6.11 7.81
C GLN A 54 6.05 6.20 7.67
N LYS A 55 5.58 6.35 6.44
CA LYS A 55 4.14 6.38 6.16
C LYS A 55 3.45 5.09 6.60
N GLY A 56 4.04 3.95 6.30
CA GLY A 56 3.52 2.65 6.70
C GLY A 56 3.50 2.47 8.22
N GLU A 57 4.55 2.88 8.90
CA GLU A 57 4.63 2.82 10.37
C GLU A 57 3.58 3.72 11.02
N TRP A 58 3.39 4.92 10.50
CA TRP A 58 2.34 5.82 10.99
C TRP A 58 0.96 5.20 10.83
N TRP A 59 0.69 4.62 9.66
CA TRP A 59 -0.61 4.00 9.39
C TRP A 59 -0.89 2.83 10.33
N ILE A 60 0.04 1.91 10.46
CA ILE A 60 -0.07 0.74 11.34
C ILE A 60 -0.21 1.18 12.81
N GLY A 61 0.56 2.18 13.22
CA GLY A 61 0.53 2.68 14.60
C GLY A 61 -0.78 3.39 14.98
N ASN A 62 -1.49 3.94 13.99
CA ASN A 62 -2.71 4.70 14.22
C ASN A 62 -4.01 3.94 13.88
N HIS A 63 -3.91 2.72 13.39
CA HIS A 63 -5.07 1.91 13.04
C HIS A 63 -5.04 0.56 13.74
N GLU A 64 -6.20 0.16 14.27
CA GLU A 64 -6.43 -1.20 14.71
C GLU A 64 -7.10 -1.96 13.56
N ILE A 65 -6.45 -3.01 13.08
CA ILE A 65 -6.97 -3.81 11.96
C ILE A 65 -7.81 -4.95 12.52
N HIS A 66 -9.11 -4.94 12.23
CA HIS A 66 -10.03 -6.00 12.64
C HIS A 66 -10.03 -7.14 11.63
N SER A 67 -10.00 -6.81 10.35
CA SER A 67 -9.90 -7.78 9.26
C SER A 67 -9.30 -7.12 8.03
N SER A 68 -8.69 -7.93 7.17
CA SER A 68 -8.16 -7.47 5.89
C SER A 68 -8.30 -8.56 4.84
N THR A 69 -8.54 -8.14 3.61
CA THR A 69 -8.59 -9.02 2.44
C THR A 69 -7.71 -8.43 1.37
N VAL A 70 -6.94 -9.27 0.70
CA VAL A 70 -6.07 -8.87 -0.40
C VAL A 70 -6.47 -9.67 -1.63
N THR A 71 -6.78 -8.98 -2.72
CA THR A 71 -7.25 -9.58 -3.98
C THR A 71 -6.32 -9.24 -5.13
N GLY A 72 -6.32 -10.08 -6.15
CA GLY A 72 -5.42 -9.96 -7.29
C GLY A 72 -4.24 -10.92 -7.19
N PRO A 73 -3.14 -10.63 -7.91
CA PRO A 73 -2.88 -9.43 -8.70
C PRO A 73 -3.49 -9.47 -10.10
N TRP A 74 -3.67 -8.30 -10.71
CA TRP A 74 -4.05 -8.15 -12.11
C TRP A 74 -2.91 -7.46 -12.87
N PRO A 75 -2.08 -8.22 -13.63
CA PRO A 75 -0.91 -7.66 -14.28
C PRO A 75 -1.19 -7.13 -15.69
N HIS A 76 -0.39 -6.15 -16.10
CA HIS A 76 -0.31 -5.69 -17.49
C HIS A 76 1.08 -5.10 -17.75
N ASP A 77 1.91 -5.80 -18.51
CA ASP A 77 3.29 -5.43 -18.83
C ASP A 77 4.15 -5.24 -17.56
N ASP A 78 4.60 -4.02 -17.31
CA ASP A 78 5.42 -3.67 -16.15
C ASP A 78 4.60 -3.18 -14.95
N ARG A 79 3.27 -3.32 -15.01
CA ARG A 79 2.37 -2.85 -13.94
C ARG A 79 1.44 -3.95 -13.49
N PHE A 80 0.93 -3.81 -12.26
CA PHE A 80 -0.11 -4.69 -11.75
C PHE A 80 -0.96 -3.94 -10.71
N ILE A 81 -2.18 -4.42 -10.54
CA ILE A 81 -3.13 -3.88 -9.55
C ILE A 81 -3.36 -4.93 -8.47
N VAL A 82 -3.47 -4.47 -7.23
CA VAL A 82 -3.85 -5.28 -6.08
C VAL A 82 -4.98 -4.56 -5.35
N GLY A 83 -6.02 -5.32 -4.97
CA GLY A 83 -7.13 -4.81 -4.18
C GLY A 83 -6.90 -5.06 -2.69
N PHE A 84 -7.23 -4.07 -1.86
CA PHE A 84 -7.14 -4.15 -0.40
C PHE A 84 -8.47 -3.75 0.21
N GLN A 85 -9.03 -4.60 1.05
CA GLN A 85 -10.24 -4.30 1.82
C GLN A 85 -9.89 -4.41 3.30
N PHE A 86 -10.13 -3.35 4.06
CA PHE A 86 -9.83 -3.30 5.48
C PHE A 86 -11.07 -2.97 6.30
N ASP A 87 -11.19 -3.59 7.47
CA ASP A 87 -12.07 -3.15 8.54
C ASP A 87 -11.15 -2.69 9.67
N VAL A 88 -11.13 -1.39 9.93
CA VAL A 88 -10.16 -0.78 10.85
C VAL A 88 -10.82 0.21 11.78
N THR A 89 -10.18 0.48 12.91
CA THR A 89 -10.50 1.60 13.79
C THR A 89 -9.34 2.58 13.77
N PHE A 90 -9.63 3.85 13.47
CA PHE A 90 -8.64 4.92 13.57
C PHE A 90 -8.51 5.31 15.05
N LYS A 91 -7.40 4.94 15.67
CA LYS A 91 -7.20 5.07 17.11
C LYS A 91 -7.39 6.49 17.65
N PRO A 92 -6.87 7.56 16.99
CA PRO A 92 -7.01 8.91 17.52
C PRO A 92 -8.45 9.38 17.73
N THR A 93 -9.40 8.92 16.91
CA THR A 93 -10.80 9.31 17.01
C THR A 93 -11.72 8.19 17.48
N GLY A 94 -11.23 6.96 17.50
CA GLY A 94 -12.03 5.76 17.79
C GLY A 94 -13.02 5.40 16.69
N LYS A 95 -12.94 6.05 15.53
CA LYS A 95 -13.85 5.79 14.42
C LYS A 95 -13.50 4.48 13.72
N ARG A 96 -14.47 3.57 13.65
CA ARG A 96 -14.35 2.32 12.89
C ARG A 96 -14.89 2.55 11.48
N MET A 97 -14.16 2.03 10.49
CA MET A 97 -14.53 2.20 9.09
C MET A 97 -14.10 1.01 8.25
N LYS A 98 -14.79 0.81 7.14
CA LYS A 98 -14.37 -0.12 6.11
C LYS A 98 -13.71 0.67 5.00
N MET A 99 -12.51 0.22 4.61
CA MET A 99 -11.74 0.83 3.54
C MET A 99 -11.67 -0.15 2.37
N ASP A 100 -11.96 0.35 1.18
CA ASP A 100 -11.84 -0.41 -0.06
C ASP A 100 -10.95 0.39 -1.00
N GLU A 101 -9.76 -0.16 -1.28
CA GLU A 101 -8.78 0.54 -2.10
C GLU A 101 -8.08 -0.39 -3.07
N VAL A 102 -7.50 0.17 -4.11
CA VAL A 102 -6.62 -0.56 -5.02
C VAL A 102 -5.27 0.16 -5.10
N GLY A 103 -4.22 -0.63 -5.27
CA GLY A 103 -2.89 -0.12 -5.53
C GLY A 103 -2.47 -0.46 -6.94
N LEU A 104 -1.96 0.54 -7.68
CA LEU A 104 -1.35 0.36 -8.98
C LEU A 104 0.16 0.43 -8.82
N TYR A 105 0.84 -0.66 -9.15
CA TYR A 105 2.29 -0.80 -8.95
C TYR A 105 3.02 -0.84 -10.29
N THR A 106 4.12 -0.10 -10.38
CA THR A 106 4.99 -0.10 -11.56
C THR A 106 6.33 -0.73 -11.17
N VAL A 107 6.79 -1.67 -11.99
CA VAL A 107 8.04 -2.42 -11.77
C VAL A 107 9.09 -1.97 -12.79
N ARG A 108 10.33 -1.79 -12.32
CA ARG A 108 11.48 -1.54 -13.17
C ARG A 108 12.72 -2.15 -12.54
N ASN A 109 13.52 -2.84 -13.35
CA ASN A 109 14.76 -3.48 -12.91
C ASN A 109 14.55 -4.40 -11.68
N GLY A 110 13.45 -5.15 -11.68
CA GLY A 110 13.16 -6.13 -10.63
C GLY A 110 12.70 -5.56 -9.29
N LYS A 111 12.29 -4.29 -9.26
CA LYS A 111 11.78 -3.62 -8.06
C LYS A 111 10.56 -2.78 -8.38
N ILE A 112 9.71 -2.55 -7.37
CA ILE A 112 8.58 -1.62 -7.48
C ILE A 112 9.14 -0.20 -7.36
N VAL A 113 8.96 0.60 -8.41
CA VAL A 113 9.46 1.99 -8.45
C VAL A 113 8.36 3.01 -8.18
N ARG A 114 7.11 2.61 -8.29
CA ARG A 114 5.96 3.50 -8.07
C ARG A 114 4.78 2.68 -7.57
N GLU A 115 4.07 3.21 -6.58
CA GLU A 115 2.79 2.69 -6.13
C GLU A 115 1.80 3.85 -6.01
N GLU A 116 0.59 3.66 -6.53
CA GLU A 116 -0.48 4.65 -6.48
C GLU A 116 -1.72 4.00 -5.90
N PHE A 117 -2.31 4.62 -4.89
CA PHE A 117 -3.49 4.10 -4.22
C PHE A 117 -4.72 4.91 -4.60
N PHE A 118 -5.80 4.19 -4.90
CA PHE A 118 -7.08 4.75 -5.32
C PHE A 118 -8.14 4.33 -4.32
N TYR A 119 -8.76 5.29 -3.68
CA TYR A 119 -9.87 5.07 -2.77
C TYR A 119 -10.72 6.34 -2.68
N ASP A 120 -11.99 6.14 -2.31
CA ASP A 120 -12.95 7.24 -2.19
C ASP A 120 -12.99 7.72 -0.74
N MET A 121 -12.74 9.01 -0.55
CA MET A 121 -12.74 9.64 0.76
C MET A 121 -14.11 10.18 1.18
N SER A 122 -15.12 10.13 0.30
CA SER A 122 -16.42 10.75 0.56
C SER A 122 -17.18 10.11 1.72
N GLY A 123 -16.89 8.86 2.06
CA GLY A 123 -17.52 8.15 3.18
C GLY A 123 -16.74 8.18 4.49
N MET A 124 -15.63 8.89 4.54
CA MET A 124 -14.73 8.90 5.70
C MET A 124 -14.88 10.17 6.57
#